data_52316659eff9e96c620b28c988e3be8d
#
_entry.id   52316659eff9e96c620b28c988e3be8d
#
_cell.length_a   1.000
_cell.length_b   1.000
_cell.length_c   1.000
_cell.angle_alpha   90.00
_cell.angle_beta   90.00
_cell.angle_gamma   90.00
#
_symmetry.space_group_name_H-M   'P 1'
#
loop_
_entity.id
_entity.type
_entity.pdbx_description
1 polymer ?
#
loop_
_entity_poly.entity_id
_entity_poly.type
_entity_poly.pdbx_seq_one_letter_code
_entity_poly.pdbx_strand_id
1 'polypeptide(L)'
;FLGSDRSSWYCFVCNKGGNAIDLVKESEKCSFVEACSWLCKEYNIEIGNNIPVYKPRKKKIQLKQFHKDEEKPFVKEVALFLIETDALTETARHFLFDERKLSSEVINDLKIVSIDNGYDVVNKLKAKFDDQILKDSGIVANVNDKLYFRFFTPCLLFPYYNQKKELIGLQSRYLGTNKEAPRFQFVSSQKTRLFNLPILNTLRKNEELYISEGITDCLALLSSGKRAVAIPSATILPQLDLSLLSDYKLHMVPDSDETGDKAFVKLQRFFINRNSFLTEEKLPEGIKDYSEYYMIHFAD
;
A
#
# COMPACT_ATOMS: atom_id res chain seq x y z
N PHE A 1 5.92 26.49 -1.33
CA PHE A 1 6.14 26.39 0.13
C PHE A 1 7.64 26.31 0.40
N LEU A 2 8.11 27.02 1.40
CA LEU A 2 9.49 26.95 1.90
C LEU A 2 9.48 26.14 3.21
N GLY A 3 10.43 25.24 3.39
CA GLY A 3 10.62 24.54 4.65
C GLY A 3 10.87 25.50 5.82
N SER A 4 10.64 25.05 7.04
CA SER A 4 10.77 25.86 8.27
C SER A 4 12.18 26.43 8.47
N ASP A 5 13.20 25.72 7.99
CA ASP A 5 14.63 26.13 7.99
C ASP A 5 15.03 26.94 6.74
N ARG A 6 14.09 27.16 5.81
CA ARG A 6 14.31 27.80 4.51
C ARG A 6 15.34 27.12 3.61
N SER A 7 15.79 25.91 3.95
CA SER A 7 16.76 25.14 3.16
C SER A 7 16.13 24.30 2.06
N SER A 8 14.80 24.13 2.11
CA SER A 8 14.05 23.30 1.18
C SER A 8 12.78 23.99 0.68
N TRP A 9 12.35 23.60 -0.51
CA TRP A 9 11.10 24.07 -1.12
C TRP A 9 10.29 22.88 -1.63
N TYR A 10 8.98 23.10 -1.79
CA TYR A 10 8.08 22.14 -2.38
C TYR A 10 6.95 22.82 -3.14
N CYS A 11 6.69 22.34 -4.38
CA CYS A 11 5.56 22.78 -5.19
C CYS A 11 4.45 21.74 -5.18
N PHE A 12 3.32 22.08 -4.60
CA PHE A 12 2.15 21.18 -4.50
C PHE A 12 1.42 20.97 -5.83
N VAL A 13 1.65 21.83 -6.83
CA VAL A 13 0.99 21.74 -8.15
C VAL A 13 1.66 20.67 -9.01
N CYS A 14 3.01 20.65 -9.06
CA CYS A 14 3.75 19.71 -9.87
C CYS A 14 4.42 18.58 -9.07
N ASN A 15 4.20 18.52 -7.73
CA ASN A 15 4.79 17.54 -6.81
C ASN A 15 6.33 17.48 -6.86
N LYS A 16 6.98 18.61 -7.11
CA LYS A 16 8.43 18.74 -7.14
C LYS A 16 8.92 19.52 -5.93
N GLY A 17 10.07 19.14 -5.43
CA GLY A 17 10.69 19.82 -4.30
C GLY A 17 12.17 19.48 -4.21
N GLY A 18 12.89 20.15 -3.31
CA GLY A 18 14.30 19.95 -3.11
C GLY A 18 14.98 21.13 -2.41
N ASN A 19 16.28 21.25 -2.57
CA ASN A 19 17.07 22.35 -2.07
C ASN A 19 17.14 23.55 -3.07
N ALA A 20 17.95 24.55 -2.77
CA ALA A 20 18.10 25.74 -3.64
C ALA A 20 18.63 25.37 -5.04
N ILE A 21 19.52 24.38 -5.15
CA ILE A 21 20.05 23.95 -6.46
C ILE A 21 18.94 23.30 -7.29
N ASP A 22 18.10 22.46 -6.67
CA ASP A 22 16.98 21.84 -7.35
C ASP A 22 15.92 22.87 -7.78
N LEU A 23 15.73 23.96 -7.00
CA LEU A 23 14.86 25.04 -7.39
C LEU A 23 15.35 25.74 -8.66
N VAL A 24 16.64 26.08 -8.74
CA VAL A 24 17.22 26.71 -9.93
C VAL A 24 17.17 25.76 -11.13
N LYS A 25 17.45 24.48 -10.95
CA LYS A 25 17.31 23.49 -12.03
C LYS A 25 15.88 23.44 -12.60
N GLU A 26 14.89 23.53 -11.74
CA GLU A 26 13.49 23.48 -12.18
C GLU A 26 13.02 24.81 -12.79
N SER A 27 13.45 25.96 -12.26
CA SER A 27 13.07 27.29 -12.77
C SER A 27 13.74 27.61 -14.10
N GLU A 28 15.04 27.37 -14.16
CA GLU A 28 15.88 27.70 -15.34
C GLU A 28 15.98 26.54 -16.34
N LYS A 29 15.42 25.37 -16.02
CA LYS A 29 15.49 24.13 -16.80
C LYS A 29 16.92 23.76 -17.22
N CYS A 30 17.84 23.89 -16.29
CA CYS A 30 19.26 23.71 -16.50
C CYS A 30 19.80 22.46 -15.75
N SER A 31 21.04 22.08 -16.07
CA SER A 31 21.73 20.97 -15.40
C SER A 31 22.16 21.35 -13.98
N PHE A 32 22.55 20.35 -13.17
CA PHE A 32 23.08 20.58 -11.82
C PHE A 32 24.27 21.53 -11.80
N VAL A 33 25.21 21.37 -12.75
CA VAL A 33 26.42 22.20 -12.84
C VAL A 33 26.08 23.63 -13.21
N GLU A 34 25.15 23.83 -14.13
CA GLU A 34 24.69 25.16 -14.54
C GLU A 34 23.95 25.86 -13.40
N ALA A 35 23.11 25.13 -12.66
CA ALA A 35 22.40 25.64 -11.47
C ALA A 35 23.39 26.08 -10.38
N CYS A 36 24.43 25.28 -10.11
CA CYS A 36 25.48 25.66 -9.17
C CYS A 36 26.23 26.91 -9.64
N SER A 37 26.60 26.98 -10.92
CA SER A 37 27.29 28.13 -11.51
C SER A 37 26.40 29.40 -11.42
N TRP A 38 25.12 29.27 -11.68
CA TRP A 38 24.13 30.34 -11.56
C TRP A 38 24.09 30.89 -10.13
N LEU A 39 23.92 29.99 -9.12
CA LEU A 39 23.89 30.37 -7.72
C LEU A 39 25.19 31.03 -7.25
N CYS A 40 26.35 30.50 -7.68
CA CYS A 40 27.65 31.09 -7.35
C CYS A 40 27.79 32.50 -7.89
N LYS A 41 27.33 32.74 -9.11
CA LYS A 41 27.34 34.08 -9.73
C LYS A 41 26.36 35.04 -9.03
N GLU A 42 25.16 34.59 -8.77
CA GLU A 42 24.09 35.41 -8.17
C GLU A 42 24.41 35.84 -6.73
N TYR A 43 25.03 34.96 -5.97
CA TYR A 43 25.38 35.22 -4.56
C TYR A 43 26.85 35.54 -4.31
N ASN A 44 27.65 35.80 -5.39
CA ASN A 44 29.07 36.09 -5.32
C ASN A 44 29.86 35.07 -4.47
N ILE A 45 29.57 33.78 -4.62
CA ILE A 45 30.29 32.71 -3.94
C ILE A 45 31.54 32.35 -4.76
N GLU A 46 32.72 32.64 -4.22
CA GLU A 46 33.96 32.21 -4.83
C GLU A 46 34.13 30.70 -4.74
N ILE A 47 34.15 30.07 -5.89
CA ILE A 47 34.45 28.64 -5.98
C ILE A 47 35.98 28.52 -6.01
N GLY A 48 36.61 28.03 -4.93
CA GLY A 48 38.03 27.81 -4.87
C GLY A 48 38.53 26.91 -6.04
N ASN A 49 39.71 27.20 -6.57
CA ASN A 49 40.33 26.55 -7.76
C ASN A 49 40.59 25.03 -7.65
N ASN A 50 40.12 24.37 -6.62
CA ASN A 50 40.28 22.95 -6.35
C ASN A 50 38.98 22.13 -6.52
N ILE A 51 38.13 22.50 -7.46
CA ILE A 51 37.03 21.59 -7.83
C ILE A 51 37.67 20.50 -8.69
N PRO A 52 37.63 19.21 -8.29
CA PRO A 52 38.00 18.14 -9.20
C PRO A 52 37.10 18.30 -10.43
N VAL A 53 37.69 18.52 -11.59
CA VAL A 53 36.98 18.53 -12.87
C VAL A 53 36.27 17.17 -12.94
N TYR A 54 34.99 17.14 -12.60
CA TYR A 54 34.16 15.96 -12.75
C TYR A 54 34.10 15.66 -14.25
N LYS A 55 35.03 14.81 -14.71
CA LYS A 55 34.88 14.19 -16.01
C LYS A 55 33.67 13.28 -15.90
N PRO A 56 32.54 13.58 -16.58
CA PRO A 56 31.41 12.69 -16.58
C PRO A 56 31.94 11.35 -17.07
N ARG A 57 32.02 10.37 -16.17
CA ARG A 57 32.08 8.97 -16.59
C ARG A 57 30.89 8.81 -17.50
N LYS A 58 31.12 8.65 -18.80
CA LYS A 58 30.14 8.13 -19.73
C LYS A 58 29.80 6.70 -19.28
N LYS A 59 29.10 6.56 -18.15
CA LYS A 59 28.22 5.43 -18.01
C LYS A 59 27.27 5.65 -19.18
N LYS A 60 27.40 4.81 -20.21
CA LYS A 60 26.23 4.43 -20.98
C LYS A 60 25.23 3.95 -19.92
N ILE A 61 24.40 4.87 -19.43
CA ILE A 61 23.11 4.53 -18.93
C ILE A 61 22.48 3.95 -20.19
N GLN A 62 22.63 2.63 -20.37
CA GLN A 62 21.54 1.92 -20.99
C GLN A 62 20.37 2.34 -20.11
N LEU A 63 19.61 3.32 -20.60
CA LEU A 63 18.22 3.40 -20.30
C LEU A 63 17.76 1.95 -20.53
N LYS A 64 17.76 1.14 -19.47
CA LYS A 64 16.79 0.07 -19.39
C LYS A 64 15.53 0.86 -19.69
N GLN A 65 15.07 0.74 -20.93
CA GLN A 65 13.69 0.99 -21.21
C GLN A 65 13.02 0.20 -20.10
N PHE A 66 12.57 0.92 -19.07
CA PHE A 66 11.47 0.44 -18.31
C PHE A 66 10.42 0.27 -19.40
N HIS A 67 10.37 -0.94 -19.96
CA HIS A 67 9.13 -1.40 -20.50
C HIS A 67 8.17 -1.04 -19.39
N LYS A 68 7.30 -0.04 -19.61
CA LYS A 68 6.00 -0.06 -18.97
C LYS A 68 5.59 -1.49 -19.19
N ASP A 69 5.76 -2.33 -18.15
CA ASP A 69 5.07 -3.60 -18.13
C ASP A 69 3.65 -3.16 -18.42
N GLU A 70 3.18 -3.48 -19.62
CA GLU A 70 1.79 -3.26 -19.98
C GLU A 70 1.06 -3.88 -18.83
N GLU A 71 0.31 -3.09 -18.08
CA GLU A 71 -0.39 -3.56 -16.89
C GLU A 71 -1.29 -4.69 -17.40
N LYS A 72 -0.79 -5.93 -17.26
CA LYS A 72 -1.56 -7.09 -17.68
C LYS A 72 -2.85 -7.04 -16.90
N PRO A 73 -3.99 -7.12 -17.57
CA PRO A 73 -5.27 -7.06 -16.88
C PRO A 73 -5.31 -8.16 -15.82
N PHE A 74 -5.81 -7.85 -14.64
CA PHE A 74 -5.96 -8.83 -13.57
C PHE A 74 -6.94 -9.92 -13.99
N VAL A 75 -6.44 -11.14 -14.13
CA VAL A 75 -7.25 -12.32 -14.44
C VAL A 75 -7.98 -12.76 -13.18
N LYS A 76 -9.16 -12.19 -12.97
CA LYS A 76 -9.94 -12.34 -11.73
C LYS A 76 -10.53 -13.74 -11.53
N GLU A 77 -10.69 -14.51 -12.61
CA GLU A 77 -11.37 -15.82 -12.61
C GLU A 77 -10.69 -16.82 -11.68
N VAL A 78 -9.36 -16.85 -11.66
CA VAL A 78 -8.56 -17.73 -10.78
C VAL A 78 -8.71 -17.30 -9.32
N ALA A 79 -8.67 -15.99 -9.05
CA ALA A 79 -8.86 -15.48 -7.70
C ALA A 79 -10.29 -15.69 -7.19
N LEU A 80 -11.31 -15.46 -8.04
CA LEU A 80 -12.71 -15.73 -7.71
C LEU A 80 -12.93 -17.20 -7.36
N PHE A 81 -12.36 -18.10 -8.16
CA PHE A 81 -12.46 -19.53 -7.89
C PHE A 81 -11.91 -19.89 -6.51
N LEU A 82 -10.75 -19.36 -6.12
CA LEU A 82 -10.18 -19.58 -4.78
C LEU A 82 -11.10 -19.02 -3.68
N ILE A 83 -11.58 -17.78 -3.86
CA ILE A 83 -12.45 -17.11 -2.88
C ILE A 83 -13.79 -17.87 -2.69
N GLU A 84 -14.31 -18.47 -3.76
CA GLU A 84 -15.59 -19.18 -3.74
C GLU A 84 -15.49 -20.64 -3.26
N THR A 85 -14.32 -21.27 -3.43
CA THR A 85 -14.15 -22.71 -3.18
C THR A 85 -13.26 -23.04 -1.99
N ASP A 86 -12.51 -22.07 -1.46
CA ASP A 86 -11.70 -22.24 -0.27
C ASP A 86 -12.38 -21.64 0.96
N ALA A 87 -12.03 -22.18 2.12
CA ALA A 87 -12.50 -21.72 3.41
C ALA A 87 -11.30 -21.36 4.30
N LEU A 88 -11.56 -20.88 5.50
CA LEU A 88 -10.50 -20.69 6.47
C LEU A 88 -10.01 -22.05 7.00
N THR A 89 -8.71 -22.27 6.90
CA THR A 89 -8.01 -23.39 7.50
C THR A 89 -7.89 -23.24 9.00
N GLU A 90 -7.50 -24.29 9.72
CA GLU A 90 -7.30 -24.23 11.17
C GLU A 90 -6.25 -23.20 11.57
N THR A 91 -5.12 -23.15 10.85
CA THR A 91 -4.07 -22.15 11.04
C THR A 91 -4.60 -20.72 10.94
N ALA A 92 -5.43 -20.46 9.93
CA ALA A 92 -6.02 -19.15 9.73
C ALA A 92 -7.07 -18.80 10.78
N ARG A 93 -7.90 -19.77 11.20
CA ARG A 93 -8.89 -19.60 12.26
C ARG A 93 -8.23 -19.24 13.59
N HIS A 94 -7.20 -20.00 13.96
CA HIS A 94 -6.40 -19.72 15.14
C HIS A 94 -5.86 -18.29 15.13
N PHE A 95 -5.20 -17.89 14.02
CA PHE A 95 -4.67 -16.53 13.89
C PHE A 95 -5.76 -15.45 14.01
N LEU A 96 -6.87 -15.60 13.28
CA LEU A 96 -7.90 -14.55 13.21
C LEU A 96 -8.74 -14.47 14.49
N PHE A 97 -9.14 -15.62 15.05
CA PHE A 97 -10.12 -15.66 16.11
C PHE A 97 -9.52 -15.88 17.51
N ASP A 98 -8.42 -16.66 17.63
CA ASP A 98 -7.83 -16.94 18.93
C ASP A 98 -6.71 -15.93 19.26
N GLU A 99 -5.85 -15.61 18.29
CA GLU A 99 -4.75 -14.65 18.52
C GLU A 99 -5.21 -13.18 18.35
N ARG A 100 -6.03 -12.87 17.32
CA ARG A 100 -6.44 -11.51 16.99
C ARG A 100 -7.84 -11.14 17.45
N LYS A 101 -8.62 -12.11 17.93
CA LYS A 101 -9.98 -11.91 18.46
C LYS A 101 -10.94 -11.20 17.49
N LEU A 102 -10.72 -11.30 16.19
CA LEU A 102 -11.50 -10.60 15.17
C LEU A 102 -12.90 -11.20 15.01
N SER A 103 -13.86 -10.37 14.62
CA SER A 103 -15.23 -10.81 14.36
C SER A 103 -15.31 -11.77 13.18
N SER A 104 -15.94 -12.92 13.38
CA SER A 104 -16.19 -13.90 12.32
C SER A 104 -17.12 -13.34 11.23
N GLU A 105 -18.07 -12.47 11.59
CA GLU A 105 -18.95 -11.79 10.64
C GLU A 105 -18.15 -10.90 9.68
N VAL A 106 -17.24 -10.06 10.22
CA VAL A 106 -16.37 -9.20 9.42
C VAL A 106 -15.52 -10.01 8.44
N ILE A 107 -14.92 -11.11 8.91
CA ILE A 107 -14.08 -11.98 8.10
C ILE A 107 -14.87 -12.63 6.96
N ASN A 108 -16.09 -13.10 7.24
CA ASN A 108 -16.98 -13.70 6.26
C ASN A 108 -17.47 -12.67 5.22
N ASP A 109 -17.89 -11.49 5.67
CA ASP A 109 -18.38 -10.41 4.79
C ASP A 109 -17.31 -9.95 3.80
N LEU A 110 -16.05 -9.91 4.24
CA LEU A 110 -14.90 -9.57 3.41
C LEU A 110 -14.42 -10.72 2.52
N LYS A 111 -15.04 -11.91 2.65
CA LYS A 111 -14.70 -13.13 1.89
C LYS A 111 -13.20 -13.49 1.97
N ILE A 112 -12.64 -13.38 3.17
CA ILE A 112 -11.27 -13.75 3.44
C ILE A 112 -11.19 -15.28 3.50
N VAL A 113 -10.26 -15.85 2.73
CA VAL A 113 -9.99 -17.29 2.69
C VAL A 113 -8.52 -17.57 3.01
N SER A 114 -8.15 -18.82 3.16
CA SER A 114 -6.76 -19.19 3.46
C SER A 114 -6.28 -20.42 2.69
N ILE A 115 -4.97 -20.52 2.55
CA ILE A 115 -4.28 -21.61 1.85
C ILE A 115 -3.15 -22.08 2.76
N ASP A 116 -3.18 -23.36 3.15
CA ASP A 116 -2.11 -23.97 3.95
C ASP A 116 -1.06 -24.65 3.08
N ASN A 117 -1.46 -25.17 1.90
CA ASN A 117 -0.55 -25.90 1.02
C ASN A 117 -0.63 -25.39 -0.43
N GLY A 118 0.44 -24.73 -0.86
CA GLY A 118 0.52 -24.19 -2.22
C GLY A 118 0.54 -25.25 -3.32
N TYR A 119 1.04 -26.46 -3.06
CA TYR A 119 1.03 -27.55 -4.03
C TYR A 119 -0.39 -28.05 -4.33
N ASP A 120 -1.19 -28.24 -3.28
CA ASP A 120 -2.57 -28.73 -3.41
C ASP A 120 -3.43 -27.71 -4.16
N VAL A 121 -3.24 -26.43 -3.86
CA VAL A 121 -3.91 -25.33 -4.58
C VAL A 121 -3.57 -25.34 -6.06
N VAL A 122 -2.29 -25.48 -6.43
CA VAL A 122 -1.90 -25.53 -7.85
C VAL A 122 -2.55 -26.71 -8.56
N ASN A 123 -2.59 -27.89 -7.93
CA ASN A 123 -3.27 -29.05 -8.51
C ASN A 123 -4.78 -28.81 -8.69
N LYS A 124 -5.44 -28.22 -7.70
CA LYS A 124 -6.85 -27.82 -7.78
C LYS A 124 -7.10 -26.82 -8.93
N LEU A 125 -6.22 -25.84 -9.08
CA LEU A 125 -6.31 -24.84 -10.14
C LEU A 125 -6.08 -25.46 -11.53
N LYS A 126 -5.11 -26.35 -11.69
CA LYS A 126 -4.83 -27.07 -12.95
C LYS A 126 -5.98 -27.97 -13.40
N ALA A 127 -6.77 -28.47 -12.49
CA ALA A 127 -7.99 -29.22 -12.82
C ALA A 127 -9.11 -28.37 -13.41
N LYS A 128 -9.03 -27.01 -13.25
CA LYS A 128 -10.08 -26.07 -13.64
C LYS A 128 -9.69 -25.13 -14.76
N PHE A 129 -8.42 -24.74 -14.83
CA PHE A 129 -7.92 -23.68 -15.72
C PHE A 129 -6.74 -24.17 -16.55
N ASP A 130 -6.62 -23.66 -17.76
CA ASP A 130 -5.45 -23.89 -18.62
C ASP A 130 -4.20 -23.20 -18.04
N ASP A 131 -3.03 -23.77 -18.31
CA ASP A 131 -1.73 -23.27 -17.82
C ASP A 131 -1.49 -21.79 -18.19
N GLN A 132 -1.99 -21.34 -19.35
CA GLN A 132 -1.83 -19.93 -19.77
C GLN A 132 -2.63 -18.98 -18.88
N ILE A 133 -3.88 -19.30 -18.57
CA ILE A 133 -4.74 -18.54 -17.65
C ILE A 133 -4.08 -18.48 -16.26
N LEU A 134 -3.54 -19.59 -15.79
CA LEU A 134 -2.84 -19.67 -14.51
C LEU A 134 -1.61 -18.74 -14.48
N LYS A 135 -0.79 -18.77 -15.53
CA LYS A 135 0.40 -17.89 -15.64
C LYS A 135 0.03 -16.40 -15.71
N ASP A 136 -1.05 -16.07 -16.40
CA ASP A 136 -1.50 -14.68 -16.55
C ASP A 136 -2.22 -14.15 -15.30
N SER A 137 -2.73 -15.04 -14.43
CA SER A 137 -3.42 -14.65 -13.19
C SER A 137 -2.53 -13.93 -12.19
N GLY A 138 -1.22 -14.13 -12.24
CA GLY A 138 -0.28 -13.66 -11.24
C GLY A 138 -0.36 -14.37 -9.88
N ILE A 139 -1.27 -15.35 -9.73
CA ILE A 139 -1.43 -16.20 -8.53
C ILE A 139 -0.50 -17.42 -8.61
N VAL A 140 -0.20 -17.85 -9.82
CA VAL A 140 0.70 -18.95 -10.11
C VAL A 140 1.95 -18.43 -10.82
N ALA A 141 3.11 -18.87 -10.37
CA ALA A 141 4.40 -18.59 -10.99
C ALA A 141 4.88 -19.80 -11.81
N ASN A 142 5.48 -19.55 -12.97
CA ASN A 142 6.16 -20.58 -13.75
C ASN A 142 7.67 -20.49 -13.51
N VAL A 143 8.25 -21.57 -13.01
CA VAL A 143 9.70 -21.68 -12.79
C VAL A 143 10.15 -23.02 -13.40
N ASN A 144 11.01 -22.98 -14.42
CA ASN A 144 11.51 -24.15 -15.13
C ASN A 144 10.37 -25.10 -15.60
N ASP A 145 9.37 -24.53 -16.25
CA ASP A 145 8.17 -25.21 -16.77
C ASP A 145 7.30 -25.92 -15.71
N LYS A 146 7.52 -25.59 -14.45
CA LYS A 146 6.66 -26.04 -13.35
C LYS A 146 5.87 -24.86 -12.78
N LEU A 147 4.62 -25.11 -12.49
CA LEU A 147 3.72 -24.13 -11.89
C LEU A 147 3.79 -24.24 -10.37
N TYR A 148 3.96 -23.09 -9.71
CA TYR A 148 4.00 -22.97 -8.25
C TYR A 148 3.00 -21.92 -7.80
N PHE A 149 2.39 -22.13 -6.62
CA PHE A 149 1.64 -21.08 -5.97
C PHE A 149 2.60 -19.93 -5.61
N ARG A 150 2.25 -18.73 -5.99
CA ARG A 150 3.16 -17.57 -5.88
C ARG A 150 3.39 -17.10 -4.46
N PHE A 151 2.38 -17.30 -3.61
CA PHE A 151 2.43 -16.82 -2.24
C PHE A 151 3.05 -17.86 -1.31
N PHE A 152 3.74 -17.39 -0.28
CA PHE A 152 4.21 -18.24 0.80
C PHE A 152 3.01 -18.78 1.59
N THR A 153 3.03 -20.05 1.94
CA THR A 153 2.00 -20.74 2.71
C THR A 153 2.54 -21.25 4.05
N PRO A 154 1.71 -21.35 5.12
CA PRO A 154 0.28 -21.02 5.14
C PRO A 154 0.03 -19.52 5.02
N CYS A 155 -1.09 -19.13 4.39
CA CYS A 155 -1.41 -17.72 4.22
C CYS A 155 -2.91 -17.42 4.20
N LEU A 156 -3.26 -16.20 4.58
CA LEU A 156 -4.56 -15.58 4.31
C LEU A 156 -4.54 -14.94 2.93
N LEU A 157 -5.68 -14.92 2.27
CA LEU A 157 -5.92 -14.19 1.04
C LEU A 157 -6.98 -13.11 1.28
N PHE A 158 -6.61 -11.88 1.00
CA PHE A 158 -7.45 -10.69 1.13
C PHE A 158 -7.88 -10.20 -0.25
N PRO A 159 -9.16 -10.35 -0.62
CA PRO A 159 -9.66 -9.83 -1.87
C PRO A 159 -9.82 -8.31 -1.82
N TYR A 160 -9.39 -7.65 -2.89
CA TYR A 160 -9.60 -6.23 -3.10
C TYR A 160 -10.74 -6.02 -4.08
N TYR A 161 -11.70 -5.23 -3.68
CA TYR A 161 -12.86 -4.86 -4.51
C TYR A 161 -12.87 -3.36 -4.78
N ASN A 162 -13.32 -2.96 -5.96
CA ASN A 162 -13.65 -1.56 -6.20
C ASN A 162 -15.01 -1.21 -5.56
N GLN A 163 -15.41 0.07 -5.64
CA GLN A 163 -16.68 0.52 -5.08
C GLN A 163 -17.91 -0.20 -5.68
N LYS A 164 -17.80 -0.71 -6.92
CA LYS A 164 -18.85 -1.51 -7.57
C LYS A 164 -18.87 -2.98 -7.14
N LYS A 165 -18.06 -3.36 -6.16
CA LYS A 165 -17.88 -4.74 -5.68
C LYS A 165 -17.28 -5.69 -6.75
N GLU A 166 -16.58 -5.17 -7.75
CA GLU A 166 -15.82 -5.99 -8.68
C GLU A 166 -14.47 -6.32 -8.09
N LEU A 167 -14.07 -7.59 -8.16
CA LEU A 167 -12.74 -8.04 -7.71
C LEU A 167 -11.67 -7.45 -8.61
N ILE A 168 -10.74 -6.72 -8.01
CA ILE A 168 -9.68 -6.00 -8.71
C ILE A 168 -8.28 -6.38 -8.24
N GLY A 169 -8.15 -7.20 -7.22
CA GLY A 169 -6.86 -7.60 -6.68
C GLY A 169 -6.94 -8.62 -5.58
N LEU A 170 -5.78 -9.12 -5.23
CA LEU A 170 -5.58 -10.07 -4.16
C LEU A 170 -4.26 -9.78 -3.44
N GLN A 171 -4.29 -9.81 -2.13
CA GLN A 171 -3.08 -9.75 -1.29
C GLN A 171 -3.04 -10.96 -0.39
N SER A 172 -1.86 -11.55 -0.20
CA SER A 172 -1.66 -12.58 0.80
C SER A 172 -0.97 -12.04 2.05
N ARG A 173 -1.25 -12.68 3.19
CA ARG A 173 -0.49 -12.55 4.43
C ARG A 173 0.04 -13.90 4.83
N TYR A 174 1.35 -14.04 4.88
CA TYR A 174 2.01 -15.23 5.38
C TYR A 174 1.79 -15.41 6.88
N LEU A 175 1.43 -16.64 7.30
CA LEU A 175 1.17 -17.00 8.69
C LEU A 175 2.24 -17.95 9.27
N GLY A 176 3.21 -18.39 8.47
CA GLY A 176 4.26 -19.28 8.93
C GLY A 176 5.39 -18.57 9.67
N THR A 177 6.41 -19.32 10.04
CA THR A 177 7.51 -18.88 10.91
C THR A 177 8.79 -18.46 10.18
N ASN A 178 8.85 -18.63 8.84
CA ASN A 178 10.02 -18.23 8.06
C ASN A 178 10.14 -16.71 8.01
N LYS A 179 11.14 -16.16 8.71
CA LYS A 179 11.39 -14.72 8.80
C LYS A 179 11.87 -14.07 7.50
N GLU A 180 12.39 -14.86 6.56
CA GLU A 180 12.82 -14.39 5.24
C GLU A 180 11.65 -14.25 4.27
N ALA A 181 10.52 -14.91 4.54
CA ALA A 181 9.33 -14.80 3.73
C ALA A 181 8.67 -13.43 3.93
N PRO A 182 8.31 -12.73 2.84
CA PRO A 182 7.60 -11.47 2.95
C PRO A 182 6.24 -11.68 3.61
N ARG A 183 5.97 -10.88 4.65
CA ARG A 183 4.73 -10.97 5.42
C ARG A 183 3.49 -10.72 4.57
N PHE A 184 3.58 -9.80 3.61
CA PHE A 184 2.50 -9.46 2.68
C PHE A 184 3.01 -9.50 1.25
N GLN A 185 2.20 -10.05 0.34
CA GLN A 185 2.49 -10.08 -1.09
C GLN A 185 1.23 -9.71 -1.88
N PHE A 186 1.39 -8.87 -2.90
CA PHE A 186 0.32 -8.56 -3.85
C PHE A 186 0.44 -9.42 -5.11
N VAL A 187 -0.67 -9.70 -5.76
CA VAL A 187 -0.69 -10.06 -7.17
C VAL A 187 -0.12 -8.88 -7.96
N SER A 188 0.82 -9.14 -8.85
CA SER A 188 1.84 -8.22 -9.37
C SER A 188 1.39 -6.88 -9.95
N SER A 189 0.14 -6.71 -10.34
CA SER A 189 -0.34 -5.50 -11.03
C SER A 189 -1.10 -4.50 -10.16
N GLN A 190 -1.30 -4.75 -8.85
CA GLN A 190 -2.33 -4.03 -8.10
C GLN A 190 -1.91 -3.44 -6.75
N LYS A 191 -0.68 -2.96 -6.68
CA LYS A 191 -0.07 -2.43 -5.45
C LYS A 191 -0.70 -1.12 -4.90
N THR A 192 -1.68 -0.54 -5.57
CA THR A 192 -2.11 0.84 -5.30
C THR A 192 -3.63 0.98 -5.17
N ARG A 193 -4.28 0.11 -4.40
CA ARG A 193 -5.72 0.19 -4.13
C ARG A 193 -6.01 0.21 -2.63
N LEU A 194 -7.11 0.84 -2.21
CA LEU A 194 -7.58 0.74 -0.84
C LEU A 194 -8.24 -0.62 -0.60
N PHE A 195 -7.94 -1.22 0.56
CA PHE A 195 -8.67 -2.39 1.03
C PHE A 195 -10.05 -1.98 1.54
N ASN A 196 -11.07 -2.81 1.31
CA ASN A 196 -12.45 -2.63 1.73
C ASN A 196 -13.15 -1.37 1.17
N LEU A 197 -12.83 -0.96 -0.05
CA LEU A 197 -13.48 0.21 -0.68
C LEU A 197 -15.02 0.08 -0.80
N PRO A 198 -15.64 -1.12 -0.94
CA PRO A 198 -17.10 -1.27 -0.96
C PRO A 198 -17.84 -0.77 0.29
N ILE A 199 -17.14 -0.57 1.43
CA ILE A 199 -17.72 -0.01 2.65
C ILE A 199 -18.40 1.34 2.39
N LEU A 200 -17.89 2.13 1.41
CA LEU A 200 -18.45 3.41 1.04
C LEU A 200 -19.92 3.34 0.59
N ASN A 201 -20.36 2.18 0.08
CA ASN A 201 -21.76 1.98 -0.31
C ASN A 201 -22.72 1.87 0.88
N THR A 202 -22.20 1.71 2.09
CA THR A 202 -22.98 1.65 3.34
C THR A 202 -23.02 2.98 4.08
N LEU A 203 -22.29 3.99 3.60
CA LEU A 203 -22.12 5.27 4.26
C LEU A 203 -22.88 6.39 3.52
N ARG A 204 -23.40 7.31 4.31
CA ARG A 204 -23.90 8.61 3.84
C ARG A 204 -22.79 9.64 3.91
N LYS A 205 -22.94 10.75 3.17
CA LYS A 205 -22.02 11.89 3.28
C LYS A 205 -21.92 12.37 4.72
N ASN A 206 -20.71 12.76 5.12
CA ASN A 206 -20.38 13.21 6.48
C ASN A 206 -20.49 12.15 7.59
N GLU A 207 -20.68 10.87 7.28
CA GLU A 207 -20.49 9.81 8.28
C GLU A 207 -19.00 9.53 8.53
N GLU A 208 -18.70 8.95 9.67
CA GLU A 208 -17.32 8.66 10.08
C GLU A 208 -16.74 7.48 9.29
N LEU A 209 -15.52 7.68 8.81
CA LEU A 209 -14.74 6.67 8.09
C LEU A 209 -13.30 6.67 8.58
N TYR A 210 -12.82 5.51 8.97
CA TYR A 210 -11.47 5.29 9.46
C TYR A 210 -10.53 4.83 8.36
N ILE A 211 -9.29 5.31 8.40
CA ILE A 211 -8.20 4.89 7.52
C ILE A 211 -7.12 4.25 8.39
N SER A 212 -6.74 3.01 8.11
CA SER A 212 -5.63 2.32 8.77
C SER A 212 -4.44 2.10 7.84
N GLU A 213 -3.26 1.87 8.42
CA GLU A 213 -2.03 1.58 7.67
C GLU A 213 -1.97 0.15 7.18
N GLY A 214 -2.64 -0.76 7.89
CA GLY A 214 -2.62 -2.19 7.57
C GLY A 214 -4.01 -2.82 7.53
N ILE A 215 -4.10 -3.95 6.81
CA ILE A 215 -5.36 -4.72 6.75
C ILE A 215 -5.76 -5.20 8.15
N THR A 216 -4.79 -5.62 8.98
CA THR A 216 -5.08 -6.16 10.32
C THR A 216 -5.77 -5.13 11.20
N ASP A 217 -5.31 -3.87 11.14
CA ASP A 217 -5.91 -2.77 11.89
C ASP A 217 -7.28 -2.39 11.33
N CYS A 218 -7.44 -2.46 10.00
CA CYS A 218 -8.75 -2.31 9.37
C CYS A 218 -9.74 -3.38 9.86
N LEU A 219 -9.32 -4.65 9.95
CA LEU A 219 -10.16 -5.72 10.47
C LEU A 219 -10.53 -5.50 11.93
N ALA A 220 -9.60 -5.01 12.75
CA ALA A 220 -9.85 -4.67 14.15
C ALA A 220 -10.83 -3.48 14.28
N LEU A 221 -10.67 -2.42 13.48
CA LEU A 221 -11.62 -1.31 13.40
C LEU A 221 -13.02 -1.78 13.01
N LEU A 222 -13.13 -2.63 11.99
CA LEU A 222 -14.41 -3.20 11.56
C LEU A 222 -15.02 -4.08 12.64
N SER A 223 -14.21 -4.91 13.32
CA SER A 223 -14.66 -5.78 14.42
C SER A 223 -15.11 -4.99 15.64
N SER A 224 -14.60 -3.77 15.86
CA SER A 224 -15.09 -2.85 16.90
C SER A 224 -16.33 -2.04 16.47
N GLY A 225 -16.92 -2.34 15.31
CA GLY A 225 -18.11 -1.66 14.79
C GLY A 225 -17.85 -0.37 14.04
N LYS A 226 -16.59 0.03 13.84
CA LYS A 226 -16.22 1.21 13.05
C LYS A 226 -16.31 0.91 11.54
N ARG A 227 -16.42 1.94 10.72
CA ARG A 227 -16.33 1.83 9.25
C ARG A 227 -14.90 2.15 8.84
N ALA A 228 -14.21 1.22 8.18
CA ALA A 228 -12.78 1.37 7.90
C ALA A 228 -12.36 0.89 6.51
N VAL A 229 -11.30 1.53 6.01
CA VAL A 229 -10.51 1.12 4.84
C VAL A 229 -9.04 1.07 5.23
N ALA A 230 -8.22 0.27 4.52
CA ALA A 230 -6.78 0.29 4.73
C ALA A 230 -6.03 0.79 3.50
N ILE A 231 -4.95 1.55 3.73
CA ILE A 231 -3.98 1.86 2.69
C ILE A 231 -3.06 0.64 2.45
N PRO A 232 -2.58 0.42 1.22
CA PRO A 232 -1.74 -0.73 0.91
C PRO A 232 -0.33 -0.62 1.50
N SER A 233 0.11 0.59 1.80
CA SER A 233 1.42 0.91 2.34
C SER A 233 1.50 2.40 2.72
N ALA A 234 2.22 2.72 3.78
CA ALA A 234 2.53 4.10 4.19
C ALA A 234 3.27 4.91 3.09
N THR A 235 4.00 4.23 2.21
CA THR A 235 4.81 4.87 1.17
C THR A 235 4.05 5.14 -0.13
N ILE A 236 3.09 4.29 -0.50
CA ILE A 236 2.36 4.35 -1.77
C ILE A 236 0.89 4.66 -1.49
N LEU A 237 0.44 5.87 -1.84
CA LEU A 237 -0.94 6.29 -1.66
C LEU A 237 -1.77 6.07 -2.94
N PRO A 238 -2.89 5.34 -2.87
CA PRO A 238 -3.80 5.13 -3.99
C PRO A 238 -4.69 6.38 -4.21
N GLN A 239 -4.14 7.39 -4.88
CA GLN A 239 -4.75 8.72 -5.01
C GLN A 239 -6.18 8.70 -5.57
N LEU A 240 -6.46 7.81 -6.53
CA LEU A 240 -7.80 7.69 -7.13
C LEU A 240 -8.81 7.20 -6.08
N ASP A 241 -8.48 6.15 -5.34
CA ASP A 241 -9.37 5.61 -4.31
C ASP A 241 -9.50 6.59 -3.13
N LEU A 242 -8.40 7.21 -2.70
CA LEU A 242 -8.41 8.21 -1.63
C LEU A 242 -9.29 9.42 -1.97
N SER A 243 -9.37 9.81 -3.24
CA SER A 243 -10.22 10.93 -3.65
C SER A 243 -11.71 10.67 -3.41
N LEU A 244 -12.14 9.40 -3.36
CA LEU A 244 -13.52 9.01 -3.06
C LEU A 244 -13.88 9.20 -1.59
N LEU A 245 -12.90 9.37 -0.72
CA LEU A 245 -13.12 9.48 0.72
C LEU A 245 -13.43 10.91 1.17
N SER A 246 -13.26 11.92 0.31
CA SER A 246 -13.35 13.33 0.68
C SER A 246 -14.75 13.77 1.15
N ASP A 247 -15.79 13.00 0.88
CA ASP A 247 -17.17 13.29 1.31
C ASP A 247 -17.47 12.84 2.75
N TYR A 248 -16.52 12.20 3.46
CA TYR A 248 -16.72 11.63 4.78
C TYR A 248 -15.93 12.37 5.86
N LYS A 249 -16.32 12.17 7.13
CA LYS A 249 -15.50 12.59 8.27
C LYS A 249 -14.39 11.57 8.47
N LEU A 250 -13.17 11.97 8.13
CA LEU A 250 -12.04 11.08 8.09
C LEU A 250 -11.27 11.04 9.40
N HIS A 251 -11.00 9.84 9.87
CA HIS A 251 -10.19 9.54 11.03
C HIS A 251 -9.06 8.60 10.64
N MET A 252 -7.91 8.75 11.27
CA MET A 252 -6.81 7.80 11.18
C MET A 252 -6.28 7.51 12.57
N VAL A 253 -6.06 6.24 12.84
CA VAL A 253 -5.30 5.78 14.01
C VAL A 253 -3.96 5.31 13.48
N PRO A 254 -2.93 6.18 13.47
CA PRO A 254 -1.60 5.80 13.00
C PRO A 254 -0.94 4.82 13.98
N ASP A 255 -0.05 3.98 13.46
CA ASP A 255 0.85 3.17 14.30
C ASP A 255 1.70 4.10 15.18
N SER A 256 1.98 3.69 16.41
CA SER A 256 2.75 4.50 17.39
C SER A 256 4.24 4.50 17.08
N ASP A 257 4.62 4.78 15.82
CA ASP A 257 6.00 4.87 15.38
C ASP A 257 6.19 6.01 14.35
N GLU A 258 7.45 6.31 14.03
CA GLU A 258 7.80 7.37 13.07
C GLU A 258 7.19 7.14 11.67
N THR A 259 6.94 5.89 11.30
CA THR A 259 6.34 5.55 10.00
C THR A 259 4.87 5.92 9.98
N GLY A 260 4.15 5.65 11.08
CA GLY A 260 2.77 6.05 11.27
C GLY A 260 2.58 7.56 11.24
N ASP A 261 3.42 8.30 11.95
CA ASP A 261 3.42 9.76 11.92
C ASP A 261 3.61 10.30 10.49
N LYS A 262 4.55 9.75 9.73
CA LYS A 262 4.81 10.14 8.35
C LYS A 262 3.63 9.81 7.43
N ALA A 263 3.00 8.64 7.61
CA ALA A 263 1.83 8.23 6.84
C ALA A 263 0.65 9.18 7.12
N PHE A 264 0.38 9.50 8.39
CA PHE A 264 -0.65 10.46 8.79
C PHE A 264 -0.43 11.84 8.15
N VAL A 265 0.76 12.42 8.30
CA VAL A 265 1.09 13.73 7.73
C VAL A 265 0.92 13.74 6.21
N LYS A 266 1.30 12.66 5.53
CA LYS A 266 1.17 12.53 4.07
C LYS A 266 -0.29 12.47 3.63
N LEU A 267 -1.12 11.69 4.33
CA LEU A 267 -2.56 11.61 4.08
C LEU A 267 -3.28 12.91 4.42
N GLN A 268 -2.95 13.53 5.54
CA GLN A 268 -3.52 14.83 5.95
C GLN A 268 -3.28 15.89 4.87
N ARG A 269 -2.06 15.99 4.33
CA ARG A 269 -1.76 16.88 3.20
C ARG A 269 -2.56 16.58 1.95
N PHE A 270 -2.75 15.28 1.66
CA PHE A 270 -3.56 14.86 0.51
C PHE A 270 -5.01 15.36 0.64
N PHE A 271 -5.61 15.25 1.82
CA PHE A 271 -7.00 15.63 2.06
C PHE A 271 -7.18 17.15 2.20
N ILE A 272 -6.27 17.87 2.86
CA ILE A 272 -6.31 19.34 2.94
C ILE A 272 -6.35 19.97 1.55
N ASN A 273 -5.59 19.44 0.60
CA ASN A 273 -5.59 19.92 -0.79
C ASN A 273 -6.93 19.67 -1.53
N ARG A 274 -7.86 18.95 -0.91
CA ARG A 274 -9.20 18.63 -1.43
C ARG A 274 -10.32 19.21 -0.56
N ASN A 275 -10.00 20.18 0.30
CA ASN A 275 -10.92 20.77 1.27
C ASN A 275 -11.58 19.72 2.19
N SER A 276 -10.88 18.66 2.50
CA SER A 276 -11.27 17.63 3.44
C SER A 276 -10.26 17.53 4.58
N PHE A 277 -10.71 17.11 5.76
CA PHE A 277 -9.85 17.06 6.94
C PHE A 277 -9.73 15.61 7.42
N LEU A 278 -8.51 15.23 7.76
CA LEU A 278 -8.19 13.95 8.41
C LEU A 278 -7.85 14.24 9.87
N THR A 279 -8.63 13.64 10.77
CA THR A 279 -8.41 13.72 12.22
C THR A 279 -7.51 12.58 12.67
N GLU A 280 -6.51 12.89 13.48
CA GLU A 280 -5.68 11.88 14.14
C GLU A 280 -6.37 11.42 15.43
N GLU A 281 -6.48 10.10 15.60
CA GLU A 281 -6.86 9.48 16.87
C GLU A 281 -5.63 8.76 17.45
N LYS A 282 -5.10 9.30 18.53
CA LYS A 282 -3.91 8.73 19.18
C LYS A 282 -4.26 7.52 20.04
N LEU A 283 -3.47 6.48 19.92
CA LEU A 283 -3.52 5.35 20.81
C LEU A 283 -2.98 5.70 22.21
N PRO A 284 -3.44 5.03 23.26
CA PRO A 284 -2.85 5.17 24.58
C PRO A 284 -1.35 4.83 24.59
N GLU A 285 -0.63 5.44 25.53
CA GLU A 285 0.82 5.19 25.68
C GLU A 285 1.10 3.68 25.90
N GLY A 286 2.09 3.16 25.17
CA GLY A 286 2.50 1.76 25.23
C GLY A 286 1.75 0.82 24.28
N ILE A 287 0.72 1.29 23.56
CA ILE A 287 0.00 0.53 22.53
C ILE A 287 0.57 0.87 21.17
N LYS A 288 0.93 -0.17 20.41
CA LYS A 288 1.63 -0.03 19.13
C LYS A 288 0.71 0.33 17.98
N ASP A 289 -0.38 -0.41 17.81
CA ASP A 289 -1.30 -0.33 16.68
C ASP A 289 -2.76 -0.56 17.12
N TYR A 290 -3.73 -0.29 16.25
CA TYR A 290 -5.13 -0.45 16.60
C TYR A 290 -5.53 -1.91 16.82
N SER A 291 -4.86 -2.86 16.20
CA SER A 291 -5.11 -4.28 16.43
C SER A 291 -4.78 -4.70 17.87
N GLU A 292 -3.69 -4.17 18.43
CA GLU A 292 -3.34 -4.38 19.85
C GLU A 292 -4.34 -3.69 20.79
N TYR A 293 -4.71 -2.45 20.48
CA TYR A 293 -5.73 -1.72 21.23
C TYR A 293 -7.07 -2.48 21.28
N TYR A 294 -7.49 -3.00 20.13
CA TYR A 294 -8.72 -3.78 20.00
C TYR A 294 -8.70 -5.03 20.88
N MET A 295 -7.62 -5.79 20.86
CA MET A 295 -7.48 -7.01 21.67
C MET A 295 -7.57 -6.72 23.17
N ILE A 296 -7.12 -5.56 23.62
CA ILE A 296 -7.16 -5.19 25.05
C ILE A 296 -8.56 -4.73 25.47
N HIS A 297 -9.31 -4.04 24.60
CA HIS A 297 -10.51 -3.30 25.00
C HIS A 297 -11.83 -3.87 24.49
N PHE A 298 -11.82 -4.74 23.48
CA PHE A 298 -13.02 -5.24 22.81
C PHE A 298 -13.08 -6.77 22.70
N ALA A 299 -12.01 -7.47 23.04
CA ALA A 299 -11.91 -8.91 22.91
C ALA A 299 -12.32 -9.59 24.24
N ASP A 300 -13.60 -9.56 24.58
CA ASP A 300 -14.18 -10.38 25.65
C ASP A 300 -14.52 -11.80 25.16
#